data_1a847d22375e01cfc25d563772397e9b
#
_entry.id   1a847d22375e01cfc25d563772397e9b
#
_cell.length_a   1.000
_cell.length_b   1.000
_cell.length_c   1.000
_cell.angle_alpha   90.00
_cell.angle_beta   90.00
_cell.angle_gamma   90.00
#
_symmetry.space_group_name_H-M   'P 1'
#
loop_
_entity.id
_entity.type
_entity.pdbx_description
1 polymer ?
#
loop_
_entity_poly.entity_id
_entity_poly.type
_entity_poly.pdbx_seq_one_letter_code
_entity_poly.pdbx_strand_id
1 'polypeptide(L)'
;VSTSSFPQRNGVRKKKSVKKKRKKVSFLRRLTRVFMFCLFMMTIGIGWLYFAPSANNVRYLIADTLITTQHRYMAKYIIGEDELKNRVAEYNQRFDNMGDELDTHTIAAPDPEADADSDAEAPAVKPLVEIEKVTGTGYSGYIMTVNDPTKVRLGIPDKVGSGEKVSSMVKRTGAIAGVNGGGFADPEWKGNGFKPIGLVISQGKLFYNGLGGKDSTQIVGLDKQGKMIAGNYTLGELSKLGVQEAVSFQPRIIVNGKGLIKNAAEGWGIAPRTAMGQRADGALLFVVIDGRQPGYSIGANLYDVQQIMLKHGAVIAANLDGGSSTVLVKDNEIVNKPSSQYGERYLPTAFLVFEHPEEAQIMNIWEGLDPSQIDAAKKRTQ
;
A
#
# COMPACT_ATOMS: atom_id res chain seq x y z
N VAL A 1 101.90 -7.54 61.01
CA VAL A 1 101.79 -6.77 59.76
C VAL A 1 100.43 -7.06 59.14
N SER A 2 99.53 -6.11 59.31
CA SER A 2 98.10 -6.19 58.90
C SER A 2 97.90 -5.27 57.74
N THR A 3 97.32 -5.77 56.68
CA THR A 3 96.85 -4.98 55.54
C THR A 3 95.31 -5.09 55.42
N SER A 4 94.66 -3.99 55.69
CA SER A 4 93.23 -3.81 55.52
C SER A 4 92.87 -3.46 54.05
N SER A 5 91.98 -4.21 53.43
CA SER A 5 91.45 -3.90 52.15
C SER A 5 90.04 -3.32 52.27
N PHE A 6 89.80 -2.15 51.65
CA PHE A 6 88.51 -1.47 51.55
C PHE A 6 87.65 -2.03 50.34
N PRO A 7 86.33 -2.23 50.47
CA PRO A 7 85.53 -2.59 49.34
C PRO A 7 84.98 -1.36 48.60
N GLN A 8 85.13 -1.32 47.27
CA GLN A 8 84.53 -0.34 46.41
C GLN A 8 83.01 -0.55 46.29
N ARG A 9 82.24 0.49 46.60
CA ARG A 9 80.79 0.53 46.37
C ARG A 9 80.50 1.01 44.92
N ASN A 10 80.13 0.10 44.05
CA ASN A 10 79.52 0.44 42.75
C ASN A 10 78.03 0.84 42.88
N GLY A 11 77.76 2.15 42.81
CA GLY A 11 76.44 2.70 42.86
C GLY A 11 75.75 2.59 41.50
N VAL A 12 74.91 1.59 41.33
CA VAL A 12 74.05 1.49 40.15
C VAL A 12 72.84 2.44 40.30
N ARG A 13 72.87 3.59 39.58
CA ARG A 13 71.72 4.49 39.49
C ARG A 13 70.61 3.83 38.73
N LYS A 14 69.57 3.33 39.41
CA LYS A 14 68.29 2.89 38.79
C LYS A 14 67.58 4.11 38.21
N LYS A 15 67.48 4.17 36.86
CA LYS A 15 66.63 5.12 36.18
C LYS A 15 65.15 4.78 36.49
N LYS A 16 64.48 5.65 37.26
CA LYS A 16 63.05 5.57 37.49
C LYS A 16 62.32 5.83 36.13
N SER A 17 61.72 4.80 35.52
CA SER A 17 60.87 4.95 34.40
C SER A 17 59.58 5.68 34.83
N VAL A 18 59.37 6.89 34.35
CA VAL A 18 58.18 7.64 34.60
C VAL A 18 57.07 7.02 33.65
N LYS A 19 56.29 6.10 34.20
CA LYS A 19 55.09 5.61 33.51
C LYS A 19 54.13 6.78 33.37
N LYS A 20 54.03 7.37 32.15
CA LYS A 20 52.95 8.31 31.79
C LYS A 20 51.59 7.63 32.02
N LYS A 21 50.91 7.99 33.13
CA LYS A 21 49.51 7.58 33.35
C LYS A 21 48.66 8.12 32.23
N ARG A 22 48.28 7.28 31.24
CA ARG A 22 47.25 7.58 30.28
C ARG A 22 45.95 7.81 31.05
N LYS A 23 45.46 9.07 31.13
CA LYS A 23 44.18 9.40 31.74
C LYS A 23 43.12 8.62 30.99
N LYS A 24 42.49 7.62 31.61
CA LYS A 24 41.31 6.93 31.07
C LYS A 24 40.22 7.99 30.94
N VAL A 25 39.87 8.34 29.69
CA VAL A 25 38.71 9.19 29.42
C VAL A 25 37.49 8.48 29.96
N SER A 26 36.74 9.10 30.87
CA SER A 26 35.57 8.47 31.48
C SER A 26 34.59 8.06 30.38
N PHE A 27 33.90 6.95 30.56
CA PHE A 27 32.86 6.46 29.62
C PHE A 27 31.86 7.56 29.25
N LEU A 28 31.46 8.36 30.24
CA LEU A 28 30.55 9.48 30.05
C LEU A 28 31.10 10.54 29.05
N ARG A 29 32.39 10.89 29.12
CA ARG A 29 33.02 11.82 28.17
C ARG A 29 33.08 11.25 26.73
N ARG A 30 33.23 9.93 26.61
CA ARG A 30 33.16 9.29 25.28
C ARG A 30 31.73 9.34 24.71
N LEU A 31 30.74 9.03 25.54
CA LEU A 31 29.33 9.09 25.18
C LEU A 31 28.93 10.53 24.76
N THR A 32 29.33 11.54 25.52
CA THR A 32 29.09 12.95 25.19
C THR A 32 29.71 13.35 23.83
N ARG A 33 30.96 12.90 23.59
CA ARG A 33 31.61 13.19 22.29
C ARG A 33 30.91 12.52 21.12
N VAL A 34 30.44 11.27 21.25
CA VAL A 34 29.67 10.57 20.24
C VAL A 34 28.33 11.29 20.01
N PHE A 35 27.64 11.67 21.07
CA PHE A 35 26.40 12.42 21.00
C PHE A 35 26.60 13.79 20.28
N MET A 36 27.60 14.56 20.64
CA MET A 36 27.91 15.83 19.98
C MET A 36 28.31 15.65 18.51
N PHE A 37 29.02 14.58 18.18
CA PHE A 37 29.35 14.25 16.80
C PHE A 37 28.07 13.90 15.99
N CYS A 38 27.19 13.06 16.56
CA CYS A 38 25.90 12.73 15.93
C CYS A 38 25.02 13.99 15.72
N LEU A 39 24.97 14.87 16.73
CA LEU A 39 24.24 16.14 16.63
C LEU A 39 24.82 17.04 15.53
N PHE A 40 26.14 17.14 15.45
CA PHE A 40 26.83 17.92 14.39
C PHE A 40 26.57 17.33 13.01
N MET A 41 26.65 16.01 12.84
CA MET A 41 26.30 15.35 11.57
C MET A 41 24.83 15.55 11.21
N MET A 42 23.95 15.51 12.21
CA MET A 42 22.52 15.77 12.01
C MET A 42 22.26 17.21 11.54
N THR A 43 22.95 18.21 12.12
CA THR A 43 22.81 19.61 11.67
C THR A 43 23.33 19.82 10.25
N ILE A 44 24.44 19.18 9.89
CA ILE A 44 24.93 19.20 8.50
C ILE A 44 23.92 18.54 7.55
N GLY A 45 23.37 17.37 7.93
CA GLY A 45 22.37 16.66 7.13
C GLY A 45 21.10 17.49 6.91
N ILE A 46 20.61 18.15 7.96
CA ILE A 46 19.47 19.07 7.88
C ILE A 46 19.82 20.26 6.97
N GLY A 47 20.98 20.89 7.17
CA GLY A 47 21.44 22.00 6.31
C GLY A 47 21.54 21.58 4.84
N TRP A 48 22.10 20.42 4.55
CA TRP A 48 22.13 19.88 3.19
C TRP A 48 20.71 19.67 2.63
N LEU A 49 19.81 19.07 3.42
CA LEU A 49 18.45 18.81 2.98
C LEU A 49 17.69 20.09 2.60
N TYR A 50 17.89 21.19 3.33
CA TYR A 50 17.15 22.45 3.08
C TYR A 50 17.83 23.36 2.06
N PHE A 51 19.14 23.40 1.98
CA PHE A 51 19.87 24.42 1.21
C PHE A 51 20.59 23.88 -0.03
N ALA A 52 20.88 22.57 -0.11
CA ALA A 52 21.59 22.02 -1.25
C ALA A 52 20.66 21.64 -2.41
N PRO A 53 20.88 22.13 -3.64
CA PRO A 53 20.11 21.70 -4.83
C PRO A 53 20.17 20.17 -5.07
N SER A 54 21.31 19.54 -4.72
CA SER A 54 21.47 18.08 -4.81
C SER A 54 20.52 17.28 -3.90
N ALA A 55 19.92 17.92 -2.88
CA ALA A 55 18.97 17.28 -1.98
C ALA A 55 17.52 17.35 -2.48
N ASN A 56 17.23 18.07 -3.58
CA ASN A 56 15.86 18.27 -4.06
C ASN A 56 15.09 16.95 -4.25
N ASN A 57 15.70 15.95 -4.89
CA ASN A 57 15.04 14.67 -5.13
C ASN A 57 14.67 13.97 -3.81
N VAL A 58 15.56 14.00 -2.81
CA VAL A 58 15.32 13.41 -1.49
C VAL A 58 14.23 14.19 -0.74
N ARG A 59 14.29 15.52 -0.79
CA ARG A 59 13.32 16.42 -0.18
C ARG A 59 11.91 16.18 -0.74
N TYR A 60 11.79 16.09 -2.06
CA TYR A 60 10.52 15.80 -2.72
C TYR A 60 10.03 14.38 -2.46
N LEU A 61 10.91 13.38 -2.45
CA LEU A 61 10.52 12.00 -2.10
C LEU A 61 9.94 11.92 -0.68
N ILE A 62 10.55 12.60 0.30
CA ILE A 62 10.04 12.65 1.67
C ILE A 62 8.70 13.39 1.71
N ALA A 63 8.59 14.54 1.02
CA ALA A 63 7.35 15.31 0.95
C ALA A 63 6.22 14.49 0.32
N ASP A 64 6.44 13.84 -0.81
CA ASP A 64 5.46 12.99 -1.49
C ASP A 64 5.03 11.81 -0.63
N THR A 65 5.99 11.19 0.08
CA THR A 65 5.68 10.13 1.04
C THR A 65 4.75 10.63 2.15
N LEU A 66 4.96 11.85 2.67
CA LEU A 66 4.08 12.46 3.67
C LEU A 66 2.72 12.86 3.07
N ILE A 67 2.70 13.39 1.84
CA ILE A 67 1.47 13.78 1.13
C ILE A 67 0.51 12.60 0.98
N THR A 68 1.04 11.38 0.77
CA THR A 68 0.24 10.15 0.65
C THR A 68 -0.27 9.62 1.98
N THR A 69 0.11 10.26 3.09
CA THR A 69 -0.32 9.86 4.43
C THR A 69 -1.25 10.92 5.02
N GLN A 70 -1.81 10.60 6.18
CA GLN A 70 -2.56 11.58 6.98
C GLN A 70 -1.65 12.65 7.59
N HIS A 71 -0.32 12.49 7.52
CA HIS A 71 0.66 13.51 7.92
C HIS A 71 0.99 14.51 6.80
N ARG A 72 0.13 14.63 5.78
CA ARG A 72 0.28 15.58 4.66
C ARG A 72 0.69 16.97 5.12
N TYR A 73 0.10 17.45 6.22
CA TYR A 73 0.40 18.77 6.78
C TYR A 73 1.87 18.95 7.18
N MET A 74 2.61 17.85 7.44
CA MET A 74 4.03 17.91 7.78
C MET A 74 4.92 18.21 6.56
N ALA A 75 4.44 17.91 5.36
CA ALA A 75 5.20 18.18 4.13
C ALA A 75 5.48 19.68 3.96
N LYS A 76 4.62 20.57 4.48
CA LYS A 76 4.85 22.02 4.45
C LYS A 76 6.16 22.46 5.13
N TYR A 77 6.60 21.72 6.15
CA TYR A 77 7.87 22.03 6.82
C TYR A 77 9.09 21.60 6.00
N ILE A 78 8.90 20.81 4.95
CA ILE A 78 9.97 20.31 4.08
C ILE A 78 10.05 21.11 2.79
N ILE A 79 8.90 21.37 2.15
CA ILE A 79 8.83 22.02 0.83
C ILE A 79 8.13 23.37 0.83
N GLY A 80 7.59 23.83 1.96
CA GLY A 80 6.78 25.04 2.05
C GLY A 80 5.29 24.77 1.75
N GLU A 81 4.43 25.71 2.16
CA GLU A 81 2.97 25.53 2.05
C GLU A 81 2.48 25.68 0.60
N ASP A 82 3.05 26.62 -0.15
CA ASP A 82 2.63 26.87 -1.54
C ASP A 82 3.07 25.71 -2.45
N GLU A 83 4.30 25.22 -2.28
CA GLU A 83 4.78 24.05 -3.02
C GLU A 83 3.97 22.78 -2.67
N LEU A 84 3.57 22.62 -1.40
CA LEU A 84 2.67 21.53 -1.01
C LEU A 84 1.33 21.61 -1.74
N LYS A 85 0.72 22.79 -1.81
CA LYS A 85 -0.56 22.99 -2.54
C LYS A 85 -0.39 22.68 -4.03
N ASN A 86 0.67 23.22 -4.64
CA ASN A 86 0.96 23.02 -6.07
C ASN A 86 1.15 21.53 -6.39
N ARG A 87 1.96 20.82 -5.59
CA ARG A 87 2.19 19.38 -5.80
C ARG A 87 0.92 18.56 -5.65
N VAL A 88 0.12 18.84 -4.62
CA VAL A 88 -1.17 18.13 -4.44
C VAL A 88 -2.09 18.38 -5.63
N ALA A 89 -2.17 19.62 -6.13
CA ALA A 89 -2.97 19.95 -7.31
C ALA A 89 -2.45 19.23 -8.57
N GLU A 90 -1.14 19.23 -8.79
CA GLU A 90 -0.49 18.54 -9.91
C GLU A 90 -0.76 17.01 -9.88
N TYR A 91 -0.64 16.39 -8.71
CA TYR A 91 -0.95 14.97 -8.57
C TYR A 91 -2.42 14.67 -8.85
N ASN A 92 -3.35 15.47 -8.31
CA ASN A 92 -4.77 15.28 -8.55
C ASN A 92 -5.09 15.41 -10.05
N GLN A 93 -4.58 16.45 -10.71
CA GLN A 93 -4.77 16.62 -12.16
C GLN A 93 -4.18 15.46 -12.96
N ARG A 94 -3.00 14.97 -12.59
CA ARG A 94 -2.39 13.80 -13.24
C ARG A 94 -3.24 12.55 -13.05
N PHE A 95 -3.78 12.34 -11.86
CA PHE A 95 -4.63 11.21 -11.57
C PHE A 95 -5.95 11.26 -12.34
N ASP A 96 -6.54 12.45 -12.46
CA ASP A 96 -7.74 12.65 -13.27
C ASP A 96 -7.45 12.30 -14.74
N ASN A 97 -6.35 12.85 -15.31
CA ASN A 97 -5.92 12.52 -16.68
C ASN A 97 -5.68 11.00 -16.88
N MET A 98 -5.11 10.31 -15.90
CA MET A 98 -4.93 8.85 -15.96
C MET A 98 -6.27 8.12 -15.97
N GLY A 99 -7.29 8.66 -15.31
CA GLY A 99 -8.65 8.10 -15.27
C GLY A 99 -9.43 8.30 -16.56
N ASP A 100 -9.12 9.36 -17.31
CA ASP A 100 -9.90 9.78 -18.50
C ASP A 100 -9.41 9.11 -19.80
N GLU A 101 -8.23 8.46 -19.83
CA GLU A 101 -7.76 7.77 -21.02
C GLU A 101 -8.73 6.63 -21.42
N LEU A 102 -9.10 6.57 -22.71
CA LEU A 102 -10.05 5.57 -23.20
C LEU A 102 -9.49 4.14 -23.04
N ASP A 103 -10.24 3.32 -22.33
CA ASP A 103 -9.93 1.91 -22.15
C ASP A 103 -10.57 1.09 -23.28
N THR A 104 -9.74 0.41 -24.06
CA THR A 104 -10.15 -0.47 -25.17
C THR A 104 -9.69 -1.91 -24.99
N HIS A 105 -9.18 -2.28 -23.79
CA HIS A 105 -8.73 -3.63 -23.57
C HIS A 105 -9.87 -4.65 -23.70
N THR A 106 -9.53 -5.84 -24.15
CA THR A 106 -10.41 -6.99 -24.19
C THR A 106 -9.81 -8.11 -23.35
N ILE A 107 -10.66 -8.95 -22.81
CA ILE A 107 -10.25 -10.21 -22.17
C ILE A 107 -10.72 -11.37 -23.03
N ALA A 108 -9.97 -12.47 -23.05
CA ALA A 108 -10.43 -13.72 -23.62
C ALA A 108 -11.70 -14.15 -22.86
N ALA A 109 -12.76 -14.45 -23.60
CA ALA A 109 -13.92 -15.10 -23.00
C ALA A 109 -13.47 -16.48 -22.46
N PRO A 110 -13.98 -16.94 -21.30
CA PRO A 110 -13.81 -18.32 -20.90
C PRO A 110 -14.31 -19.20 -22.05
N ASP A 111 -13.46 -20.03 -22.61
CA ASP A 111 -13.85 -20.96 -23.67
C ASP A 111 -14.62 -22.12 -23.06
N PRO A 112 -15.95 -22.20 -23.20
CA PRO A 112 -16.72 -23.28 -22.61
C PRO A 112 -16.51 -24.63 -23.32
N GLU A 113 -15.83 -24.65 -24.47
CA GLU A 113 -15.63 -25.86 -25.29
C GLU A 113 -14.16 -26.40 -25.22
N ALA A 114 -13.26 -25.75 -24.49
CA ALA A 114 -11.86 -26.20 -24.38
C ALA A 114 -11.69 -27.59 -23.72
N ASP A 115 -12.74 -28.13 -23.11
CA ASP A 115 -12.70 -29.40 -22.39
C ASP A 115 -13.26 -30.61 -23.20
N ALA A 116 -13.69 -30.45 -24.46
CA ALA A 116 -14.50 -31.49 -25.08
C ALA A 116 -13.81 -32.37 -26.13
N ASP A 117 -12.70 -31.96 -26.74
CA ASP A 117 -12.19 -32.74 -27.89
C ASP A 117 -10.67 -32.56 -28.15
N SER A 118 -9.83 -33.02 -27.23
CA SER A 118 -8.43 -33.33 -27.59
C SER A 118 -7.88 -34.49 -26.71
N ASP A 119 -7.43 -35.58 -27.36
CA ASP A 119 -6.57 -36.62 -26.79
C ASP A 119 -5.16 -36.09 -26.35
N ALA A 120 -5.04 -34.78 -26.14
CA ALA A 120 -3.90 -34.15 -25.49
C ALA A 120 -4.11 -34.21 -23.97
N GLU A 121 -3.05 -34.59 -23.27
CA GLU A 121 -2.97 -34.59 -21.81
C GLU A 121 -3.68 -33.36 -21.25
N ALA A 122 -4.79 -33.56 -20.51
CA ALA A 122 -5.67 -32.51 -20.05
C ALA A 122 -4.83 -31.39 -19.41
N PRO A 123 -4.96 -30.12 -19.83
CA PRO A 123 -4.16 -29.02 -19.28
C PRO A 123 -4.38 -29.01 -17.76
N ALA A 124 -3.30 -29.01 -16.99
CA ALA A 124 -3.38 -29.03 -15.54
C ALA A 124 -4.32 -27.90 -15.08
N VAL A 125 -5.42 -28.28 -14.42
CA VAL A 125 -6.44 -27.34 -13.92
C VAL A 125 -5.71 -26.34 -13.00
N LYS A 126 -5.65 -25.07 -13.43
CA LYS A 126 -5.04 -24.01 -12.62
C LYS A 126 -5.86 -23.81 -11.35
N PRO A 127 -5.23 -23.71 -10.17
CA PRO A 127 -5.96 -23.40 -8.94
C PRO A 127 -6.66 -22.04 -9.08
N LEU A 128 -7.83 -21.88 -8.45
CA LEU A 128 -8.59 -20.62 -8.51
C LEU A 128 -7.75 -19.43 -8.01
N VAL A 129 -6.96 -19.64 -6.95
CA VAL A 129 -6.10 -18.62 -6.34
C VAL A 129 -4.67 -19.11 -6.24
N GLU A 130 -3.75 -18.33 -6.81
CA GLU A 130 -2.30 -18.52 -6.68
C GLU A 130 -1.69 -17.30 -6.01
N ILE A 131 -0.73 -17.52 -5.10
CA ILE A 131 -0.03 -16.41 -4.41
C ILE A 131 1.47 -16.59 -4.61
N GLU A 132 2.11 -15.54 -5.14
CA GLU A 132 3.55 -15.45 -5.34
C GLU A 132 4.12 -14.32 -4.49
N LYS A 133 5.31 -14.53 -3.92
CA LYS A 133 6.04 -13.47 -3.23
C LYS A 133 6.76 -12.58 -4.23
N VAL A 134 6.59 -11.26 -4.08
CA VAL A 134 7.30 -10.24 -4.87
C VAL A 134 8.22 -9.41 -3.99
N THR A 135 9.41 -9.10 -4.51
CA THR A 135 10.40 -8.30 -3.80
C THR A 135 11.08 -7.32 -4.75
N GLY A 136 11.53 -6.20 -4.20
CA GLY A 136 12.32 -5.20 -4.93
C GLY A 136 13.12 -4.34 -3.97
N THR A 137 13.68 -3.25 -4.47
CA THR A 137 14.51 -2.36 -3.66
C THR A 137 13.68 -1.70 -2.56
N GLY A 138 13.86 -2.17 -1.32
CA GLY A 138 13.20 -1.62 -0.13
C GLY A 138 11.78 -2.11 0.10
N TYR A 139 11.25 -3.03 -0.70
CA TYR A 139 9.93 -3.58 -0.49
C TYR A 139 9.87 -5.10 -0.60
N SER A 140 8.88 -5.66 0.08
CA SER A 140 8.46 -7.05 0.01
C SER A 140 6.94 -7.10 0.03
N GLY A 141 6.35 -8.06 -0.66
CA GLY A 141 4.91 -8.22 -0.72
C GLY A 141 4.53 -9.49 -1.48
N TYR A 142 3.32 -9.49 -1.99
CA TYR A 142 2.73 -10.63 -2.66
C TYR A 142 1.93 -10.18 -3.88
N ILE A 143 1.83 -11.04 -4.86
CA ILE A 143 0.84 -10.98 -5.91
C ILE A 143 -0.07 -12.19 -5.79
N MET A 144 -1.37 -11.93 -5.75
CA MET A 144 -2.41 -12.95 -5.81
C MET A 144 -3.01 -12.93 -7.21
N THR A 145 -2.98 -14.06 -7.89
CA THR A 145 -3.65 -14.28 -9.17
C THR A 145 -4.96 -15.03 -8.91
N VAL A 146 -6.06 -14.51 -9.45
CA VAL A 146 -7.37 -15.17 -9.45
C VAL A 146 -7.68 -15.57 -10.88
N ASN A 147 -7.65 -16.87 -11.18
CA ASN A 147 -7.73 -17.41 -12.54
C ASN A 147 -9.14 -17.32 -13.13
N ASP A 148 -10.19 -17.23 -12.32
CA ASP A 148 -11.57 -16.94 -12.75
C ASP A 148 -12.07 -15.63 -12.12
N PRO A 149 -12.14 -14.52 -12.90
CA PRO A 149 -12.58 -13.23 -12.39
C PRO A 149 -14.06 -13.20 -11.97
N THR A 150 -14.89 -14.13 -12.46
CA THR A 150 -16.31 -14.22 -12.11
C THR A 150 -16.53 -14.71 -10.67
N LYS A 151 -15.49 -15.23 -10.03
CA LYS A 151 -15.49 -15.68 -8.65
C LYS A 151 -15.24 -14.59 -7.61
N VAL A 152 -15.07 -13.33 -8.06
CA VAL A 152 -14.82 -12.18 -7.16
C VAL A 152 -16.11 -11.44 -6.85
N ARG A 153 -16.31 -11.12 -5.56
CA ARG A 153 -17.39 -10.26 -5.07
C ARG A 153 -16.83 -9.20 -4.11
N LEU A 154 -17.54 -8.11 -4.00
CA LEU A 154 -17.21 -7.07 -3.02
C LEU A 154 -17.79 -7.43 -1.66
N GLY A 155 -16.93 -7.74 -0.69
CA GLY A 155 -17.29 -7.93 0.72
C GLY A 155 -17.66 -6.61 1.37
N ILE A 156 -18.76 -6.62 2.13
CA ILE A 156 -19.33 -5.49 2.87
C ILE A 156 -19.42 -5.91 4.36
N PRO A 157 -19.17 -5.02 5.34
CA PRO A 157 -19.40 -5.30 6.75
C PRO A 157 -20.83 -5.78 7.03
N ASP A 158 -21.01 -6.52 8.12
CA ASP A 158 -22.34 -7.02 8.54
C ASP A 158 -23.05 -6.09 9.54
N LYS A 159 -22.33 -5.11 10.11
CA LYS A 159 -22.84 -4.22 11.15
C LYS A 159 -22.89 -2.77 10.69
N VAL A 160 -24.06 -2.15 10.84
CA VAL A 160 -24.23 -0.71 10.63
C VAL A 160 -23.38 0.08 11.64
N GLY A 161 -22.68 1.12 11.16
CA GLY A 161 -21.88 2.02 12.00
C GLY A 161 -20.45 1.53 12.29
N SER A 162 -20.03 0.40 11.73
CA SER A 162 -18.66 -0.11 11.87
C SER A 162 -18.20 -0.77 10.58
N GLY A 163 -16.94 -0.53 10.21
CA GLY A 163 -16.24 -1.38 9.23
C GLY A 163 -15.96 -2.77 9.79
N GLU A 164 -15.45 -3.64 8.96
CA GLU A 164 -15.08 -5.02 9.30
C GLU A 164 -13.65 -5.31 8.85
N LYS A 165 -12.95 -6.22 9.52
CA LYS A 165 -11.64 -6.72 9.09
C LYS A 165 -11.80 -7.64 7.89
N VAL A 166 -10.85 -7.62 6.94
CA VAL A 166 -10.92 -8.50 5.76
C VAL A 166 -10.91 -9.97 6.18
N SER A 167 -10.11 -10.35 7.18
CA SER A 167 -10.10 -11.72 7.72
C SER A 167 -11.46 -12.14 8.30
N SER A 168 -12.18 -11.21 8.93
CA SER A 168 -13.54 -11.47 9.42
C SER A 168 -14.54 -11.59 8.28
N MET A 169 -14.46 -10.72 7.25
CA MET A 169 -15.30 -10.81 6.05
C MET A 169 -15.09 -12.16 5.34
N VAL A 170 -13.82 -12.57 5.11
CA VAL A 170 -13.47 -13.86 4.50
C VAL A 170 -14.11 -15.01 5.27
N LYS A 171 -13.89 -15.06 6.59
CA LYS A 171 -14.42 -16.12 7.45
C LYS A 171 -15.94 -16.15 7.48
N ARG A 172 -16.59 -15.00 7.60
CA ARG A 172 -18.05 -14.89 7.73
C ARG A 172 -18.78 -15.28 6.44
N THR A 173 -18.20 -14.90 5.29
CA THR A 173 -18.83 -15.11 3.98
C THR A 173 -18.48 -16.44 3.33
N GLY A 174 -17.53 -17.20 3.87
CA GLY A 174 -17.05 -18.42 3.25
C GLY A 174 -16.12 -18.19 2.06
N ALA A 175 -15.59 -16.96 1.89
CA ALA A 175 -14.60 -16.68 0.86
C ALA A 175 -13.28 -17.42 1.16
N ILE A 176 -12.55 -17.82 0.11
CA ILE A 176 -11.24 -18.51 0.24
C ILE A 176 -10.07 -17.52 0.31
N ALA A 177 -10.25 -16.30 -0.21
CA ALA A 177 -9.24 -15.26 -0.16
C ALA A 177 -9.89 -13.86 -0.17
N GLY A 178 -9.13 -12.83 0.20
CA GLY A 178 -9.59 -11.45 0.12
C GLY A 178 -8.49 -10.43 0.27
N VAL A 179 -8.71 -9.26 -0.30
CA VAL A 179 -7.86 -8.07 -0.15
C VAL A 179 -8.71 -6.85 0.19
N ASN A 180 -8.13 -5.85 0.82
CA ASN A 180 -8.82 -4.59 1.08
C ASN A 180 -9.28 -3.90 -0.21
N GLY A 181 -10.40 -3.19 -0.13
CA GLY A 181 -11.03 -2.52 -1.26
C GLY A 181 -10.72 -1.02 -1.36
N GLY A 182 -11.79 -0.21 -1.46
CA GLY A 182 -11.71 1.23 -1.66
C GLY A 182 -11.38 2.04 -0.41
N GLY A 183 -11.24 3.36 -0.61
CA GLY A 183 -10.94 4.29 0.47
C GLY A 183 -12.12 4.55 1.41
N PHE A 184 -11.82 5.06 2.58
CA PHE A 184 -12.83 5.42 3.57
C PHE A 184 -12.44 6.69 4.35
N ALA A 185 -13.43 7.32 4.94
CA ALA A 185 -13.22 8.46 5.81
C ALA A 185 -12.60 8.03 7.14
N ASP A 186 -11.42 8.56 7.43
CA ASP A 186 -10.62 8.20 8.61
C ASP A 186 -10.18 9.48 9.36
N PRO A 187 -11.13 10.22 9.99
CA PRO A 187 -10.82 11.46 10.68
C PRO A 187 -9.86 11.19 11.85
N GLU A 188 -8.77 11.97 11.91
CA GLU A 188 -7.73 11.86 12.95
C GLU A 188 -7.22 10.42 13.19
N TRP A 189 -7.33 9.52 12.16
CA TRP A 189 -6.90 8.10 12.23
C TRP A 189 -7.71 7.23 13.19
N LYS A 190 -8.85 7.75 13.61
CA LYS A 190 -9.77 7.10 14.54
C LYS A 190 -11.06 6.64 13.85
N GLY A 191 -11.03 6.66 12.49
CA GLY A 191 -12.18 6.24 11.69
C GLY A 191 -12.63 4.83 12.04
N ASN A 192 -13.94 4.66 12.11
CA ASN A 192 -14.56 3.36 12.42
C ASN A 192 -14.57 2.39 11.21
N GLY A 193 -14.12 2.84 10.03
CA GLY A 193 -14.11 2.05 8.81
C GLY A 193 -15.47 1.88 8.14
N PHE A 194 -16.51 2.60 8.56
CA PHE A 194 -17.88 2.41 8.06
C PHE A 194 -18.24 3.31 6.87
N LYS A 195 -17.63 4.49 6.74
CA LYS A 195 -17.97 5.48 5.72
C LYS A 195 -17.04 5.38 4.52
N PRO A 196 -17.47 4.78 3.38
CA PRO A 196 -16.69 4.77 2.15
C PRO A 196 -16.46 6.18 1.60
N ILE A 197 -15.42 6.35 0.78
CA ILE A 197 -15.23 7.54 -0.06
C ILE A 197 -15.71 7.20 -1.47
N GLY A 198 -16.53 8.08 -2.07
CA GLY A 198 -17.06 7.89 -3.43
C GLY A 198 -18.18 6.84 -3.49
N LEU A 199 -18.08 5.92 -4.45
CA LEU A 199 -19.13 4.93 -4.73
C LEU A 199 -18.78 3.55 -4.19
N VAL A 200 -19.82 2.78 -3.83
CA VAL A 200 -19.76 1.34 -3.64
C VAL A 200 -20.90 0.71 -4.47
N ILE A 201 -20.54 -0.13 -5.42
CA ILE A 201 -21.46 -0.94 -6.22
C ILE A 201 -21.19 -2.41 -5.87
N SER A 202 -22.22 -3.16 -5.52
CA SER A 202 -22.12 -4.60 -5.29
C SER A 202 -23.35 -5.30 -5.87
N GLN A 203 -23.12 -6.46 -6.48
CA GLN A 203 -24.16 -7.24 -7.17
C GLN A 203 -24.96 -6.41 -8.19
N GLY A 204 -24.29 -5.50 -8.91
CA GLY A 204 -24.89 -4.60 -9.89
C GLY A 204 -25.80 -3.50 -9.31
N LYS A 205 -25.79 -3.32 -7.99
CA LYS A 205 -26.60 -2.30 -7.31
C LYS A 205 -25.71 -1.25 -6.64
N LEU A 206 -26.15 0.00 -6.67
CA LEU A 206 -25.49 1.08 -5.93
C LEU A 206 -25.81 0.93 -4.44
N PHE A 207 -24.79 0.52 -3.65
CA PHE A 207 -24.93 0.36 -2.21
C PHE A 207 -24.64 1.66 -1.45
N TYR A 208 -23.73 2.47 -1.97
CA TYR A 208 -23.34 3.72 -1.36
C TYR A 208 -22.99 4.78 -2.40
N ASN A 209 -23.51 5.99 -2.22
CA ASN A 209 -23.22 7.16 -3.06
C ASN A 209 -22.68 8.32 -2.21
N GLY A 210 -21.36 8.40 -2.11
CA GLY A 210 -20.64 9.47 -1.39
C GLY A 210 -20.06 10.54 -2.33
N LEU A 211 -20.60 10.72 -3.54
CA LEU A 211 -20.05 11.69 -4.52
C LEU A 211 -20.17 13.15 -4.08
N GLY A 212 -21.13 13.47 -3.19
CA GLY A 212 -21.28 14.84 -2.67
C GLY A 212 -21.59 15.89 -3.76
N GLY A 213 -22.34 15.47 -4.81
CA GLY A 213 -22.70 16.35 -5.93
C GLY A 213 -21.71 16.35 -7.10
N LYS A 214 -20.67 15.53 -7.10
CA LYS A 214 -19.81 15.29 -8.26
C LYS A 214 -20.53 14.39 -9.27
N ASP A 215 -20.34 14.67 -10.54
CA ASP A 215 -20.97 13.89 -11.63
C ASP A 215 -20.25 12.57 -11.90
N SER A 216 -18.93 12.50 -11.66
CA SER A 216 -18.07 11.35 -11.92
C SER A 216 -17.05 11.10 -10.82
N THR A 217 -16.50 9.91 -10.79
CA THR A 217 -15.39 9.50 -9.91
C THR A 217 -14.58 8.40 -10.54
N GLN A 218 -13.31 8.29 -10.14
CA GLN A 218 -12.53 7.12 -10.52
C GLN A 218 -12.98 5.91 -9.71
N ILE A 219 -13.20 4.81 -10.42
CA ILE A 219 -13.60 3.52 -9.85
C ILE A 219 -12.59 2.43 -10.21
N VAL A 220 -12.62 1.38 -9.42
CA VAL A 220 -11.98 0.10 -9.68
C VAL A 220 -13.03 -0.99 -9.44
N GLY A 221 -13.30 -1.79 -10.44
CA GLY A 221 -14.37 -2.78 -10.33
C GLY A 221 -14.39 -3.79 -11.47
N LEU A 222 -15.44 -4.57 -11.50
CA LEU A 222 -15.69 -5.66 -12.44
C LEU A 222 -17.09 -5.55 -13.04
N ASP A 223 -17.23 -5.89 -14.31
CA ASP A 223 -18.54 -6.11 -14.93
C ASP A 223 -19.05 -7.54 -14.66
N LYS A 224 -20.19 -7.87 -15.26
CA LYS A 224 -20.85 -9.17 -15.10
C LYS A 224 -20.02 -10.34 -15.65
N GLN A 225 -19.16 -10.10 -16.63
CA GLN A 225 -18.28 -11.09 -17.24
C GLN A 225 -16.94 -11.23 -16.50
N GLY A 226 -16.71 -10.43 -15.44
CA GLY A 226 -15.45 -10.37 -14.73
C GLY A 226 -14.39 -9.51 -15.41
N LYS A 227 -14.77 -8.74 -16.44
CA LYS A 227 -13.86 -7.77 -17.05
C LYS A 227 -13.62 -6.60 -16.09
N MET A 228 -12.35 -6.26 -15.85
CA MET A 228 -12.00 -5.13 -15.01
C MET A 228 -12.37 -3.80 -15.68
N ILE A 229 -12.97 -2.92 -14.89
CA ILE A 229 -13.31 -1.54 -15.28
C ILE A 229 -12.59 -0.62 -14.31
N ALA A 230 -11.74 0.27 -14.81
CA ALA A 230 -11.05 1.26 -14.00
C ALA A 230 -10.90 2.57 -14.77
N GLY A 231 -11.14 3.69 -14.10
CA GLY A 231 -11.08 5.03 -14.68
C GLY A 231 -12.18 5.94 -14.13
N ASN A 232 -12.36 7.10 -14.77
CA ASN A 232 -13.32 8.11 -14.38
C ASN A 232 -14.66 7.89 -15.09
N TYR A 233 -15.72 7.66 -14.32
CA TYR A 233 -17.04 7.34 -14.83
C TYR A 233 -18.16 8.03 -14.06
N THR A 234 -19.21 8.37 -14.77
CA THR A 234 -20.51 8.75 -14.21
C THR A 234 -21.31 7.51 -13.80
N LEU A 235 -22.30 7.66 -12.92
CA LEU A 235 -23.21 6.56 -12.57
C LEU A 235 -23.95 6.00 -13.79
N GLY A 236 -24.32 6.87 -14.75
CA GLY A 236 -25.01 6.45 -15.98
C GLY A 236 -24.12 5.57 -16.87
N GLU A 237 -22.83 5.86 -16.96
CA GLU A 237 -21.86 5.04 -17.70
C GLU A 237 -21.62 3.71 -17.01
N LEU A 238 -21.44 3.70 -15.69
CA LEU A 238 -21.27 2.46 -14.91
C LEU A 238 -22.47 1.51 -15.07
N SER A 239 -23.69 2.06 -15.09
CA SER A 239 -24.91 1.29 -15.34
C SER A 239 -24.94 0.69 -16.75
N LYS A 240 -24.55 1.47 -17.78
CA LYS A 240 -24.47 1.00 -19.17
C LYS A 240 -23.41 -0.09 -19.36
N LEU A 241 -22.29 0.02 -18.67
CA LEU A 241 -21.21 -0.97 -18.67
C LEU A 241 -21.56 -2.25 -17.88
N GLY A 242 -22.68 -2.27 -17.18
CA GLY A 242 -23.12 -3.43 -16.41
C GLY A 242 -22.21 -3.77 -15.23
N VAL A 243 -21.62 -2.74 -14.60
CA VAL A 243 -20.72 -2.91 -13.45
C VAL A 243 -21.41 -3.67 -12.34
N GLN A 244 -20.76 -4.73 -11.85
CA GLN A 244 -21.28 -5.59 -10.79
C GLN A 244 -20.66 -5.27 -9.44
N GLU A 245 -19.34 -5.14 -9.41
CA GLU A 245 -18.57 -4.94 -8.16
C GLU A 245 -17.64 -3.75 -8.39
N ALA A 246 -17.77 -2.67 -7.62
CA ALA A 246 -16.86 -1.52 -7.76
C ALA A 246 -16.76 -0.70 -6.48
N VAL A 247 -15.60 -0.08 -6.32
CA VAL A 247 -15.28 0.92 -5.31
C VAL A 247 -14.66 2.14 -5.96
N SER A 248 -14.81 3.32 -5.37
CA SER A 248 -14.03 4.48 -5.78
C SER A 248 -12.63 4.41 -5.20
N PHE A 249 -11.63 4.46 -6.08
CA PHE A 249 -10.22 4.70 -5.74
C PHE A 249 -9.43 5.17 -6.97
N GLN A 250 -8.22 5.68 -6.72
CA GLN A 250 -7.35 6.26 -7.75
C GLN A 250 -5.86 6.11 -7.42
N PRO A 251 -4.96 6.26 -8.42
CA PRO A 251 -5.24 6.38 -9.83
C PRO A 251 -5.30 5.01 -10.54
N ARG A 252 -5.86 4.99 -11.76
CA ARG A 252 -5.56 3.94 -12.74
C ARG A 252 -4.10 4.07 -13.14
N ILE A 253 -3.34 2.97 -13.17
CA ILE A 253 -1.88 2.98 -13.40
C ILE A 253 -1.47 2.27 -14.70
N ILE A 254 -2.32 1.43 -15.25
CA ILE A 254 -2.13 0.76 -16.55
C ILE A 254 -3.45 0.84 -17.32
N VAL A 255 -3.38 1.12 -18.62
CA VAL A 255 -4.49 1.03 -19.57
C VAL A 255 -3.97 0.54 -20.92
N ASN A 256 -4.71 -0.34 -21.58
CA ASN A 256 -4.38 -0.89 -22.90
C ASN A 256 -2.94 -1.47 -22.95
N GLY A 257 -2.49 -2.11 -21.86
CA GLY A 257 -1.14 -2.67 -21.73
C GLY A 257 -0.01 -1.65 -21.55
N LYS A 258 -0.34 -0.36 -21.37
CA LYS A 258 0.65 0.72 -21.20
C LYS A 258 0.63 1.27 -19.79
N GLY A 259 1.82 1.40 -19.18
CA GLY A 259 1.97 2.09 -17.91
C GLY A 259 1.80 3.60 -18.05
N LEU A 260 1.04 4.21 -17.14
CA LEU A 260 0.71 5.64 -17.13
C LEU A 260 1.70 6.47 -16.31
N ILE A 261 2.52 5.82 -15.47
CA ILE A 261 3.55 6.46 -14.64
C ILE A 261 4.90 6.26 -15.32
N LYS A 262 5.60 7.34 -15.65
CA LYS A 262 6.82 7.31 -16.46
C LYS A 262 8.06 6.86 -15.70
N ASN A 263 8.14 7.21 -14.42
CA ASN A 263 9.31 6.91 -13.58
C ASN A 263 8.96 6.95 -12.08
N ALA A 264 9.89 6.52 -11.24
CA ALA A 264 9.71 6.44 -9.80
C ALA A 264 9.45 7.81 -9.11
N ALA A 265 9.97 8.92 -9.66
CA ALA A 265 9.74 10.25 -9.13
C ALA A 265 8.28 10.71 -9.29
N GLU A 266 7.56 10.13 -10.25
CA GLU A 266 6.13 10.37 -10.46
C GLU A 266 5.25 9.37 -9.70
N GLY A 267 5.85 8.44 -8.94
CA GLY A 267 5.20 7.29 -8.32
C GLY A 267 4.45 7.55 -7.02
N TRP A 268 4.22 8.82 -6.62
CA TRP A 268 3.39 9.16 -5.46
C TRP A 268 3.91 8.62 -4.12
N GLY A 269 5.18 8.84 -3.80
CA GLY A 269 5.80 8.49 -2.51
C GLY A 269 5.85 6.99 -2.22
N ILE A 270 6.51 6.62 -1.12
CA ILE A 270 6.72 5.23 -0.70
C ILE A 270 5.73 4.89 0.42
N ALA A 271 4.96 3.82 0.24
CA ALA A 271 3.97 3.34 1.22
C ALA A 271 3.67 1.84 1.05
N PRO A 272 3.00 1.19 2.02
CA PRO A 272 2.29 -0.05 1.74
C PRO A 272 1.25 0.17 0.64
N ARG A 273 1.09 -0.76 -0.29
CA ARG A 273 0.23 -0.61 -1.47
C ARG A 273 -0.65 -1.83 -1.68
N THR A 274 -1.87 -1.57 -2.11
CA THR A 274 -2.75 -2.56 -2.71
C THR A 274 -3.18 -2.06 -4.09
N ALA A 275 -3.17 -2.93 -5.08
CA ALA A 275 -3.61 -2.61 -6.43
C ALA A 275 -4.28 -3.84 -7.06
N MET A 276 -5.23 -3.59 -7.94
CA MET A 276 -5.92 -4.58 -8.75
C MET A 276 -5.55 -4.38 -10.21
N GLY A 277 -5.36 -5.47 -10.94
CA GLY A 277 -5.13 -5.47 -12.38
C GLY A 277 -5.74 -6.68 -13.04
N GLN A 278 -5.75 -6.71 -14.36
CA GLN A 278 -6.26 -7.84 -15.15
C GLN A 278 -5.35 -8.11 -16.32
N ARG A 279 -5.15 -9.38 -16.61
CA ARG A 279 -4.41 -9.89 -17.78
C ARG A 279 -5.35 -10.04 -18.98
N ALA A 280 -4.79 -10.15 -20.18
CA ALA A 280 -5.56 -10.39 -21.40
C ALA A 280 -6.29 -11.74 -21.41
N ASP A 281 -5.81 -12.74 -20.66
CA ASP A 281 -6.49 -14.04 -20.48
C ASP A 281 -7.64 -14.00 -19.46
N GLY A 282 -7.96 -12.81 -18.91
CA GLY A 282 -9.02 -12.58 -17.95
C GLY A 282 -8.62 -12.72 -16.48
N ALA A 283 -7.49 -13.36 -16.17
CA ALA A 283 -7.06 -13.54 -14.80
C ALA A 283 -6.84 -12.19 -14.08
N LEU A 284 -7.36 -12.07 -12.86
CA LEU A 284 -7.16 -10.90 -12.02
C LEU A 284 -5.85 -11.00 -11.23
N LEU A 285 -5.22 -9.87 -11.02
CA LEU A 285 -4.00 -9.72 -10.26
C LEU A 285 -4.26 -8.76 -9.09
N PHE A 286 -3.92 -9.17 -7.87
CA PHE A 286 -3.92 -8.29 -6.71
C PHE A 286 -2.50 -8.19 -6.17
N VAL A 287 -1.88 -7.02 -6.30
CA VAL A 287 -0.56 -6.74 -5.73
C VAL A 287 -0.74 -6.13 -4.35
N VAL A 288 -0.10 -6.73 -3.34
CA VAL A 288 -0.14 -6.30 -1.94
C VAL A 288 1.29 -6.14 -1.44
N ILE A 289 1.74 -4.91 -1.27
CA ILE A 289 3.10 -4.58 -0.84
C ILE A 289 3.08 -4.13 0.61
N ASP A 290 3.84 -4.80 1.46
CA ASP A 290 4.08 -4.39 2.84
C ASP A 290 4.91 -3.10 2.90
N GLY A 291 4.84 -2.39 4.02
CA GLY A 291 5.66 -1.19 4.18
C GLY A 291 5.69 -0.65 5.60
N ARG A 292 6.43 0.46 5.79
CA ARG A 292 6.63 1.14 7.09
C ARG A 292 7.28 0.25 8.16
N GLN A 293 8.00 -0.78 7.73
CA GLN A 293 8.69 -1.75 8.60
C GLN A 293 10.18 -1.80 8.25
N PRO A 294 11.01 -0.92 8.85
CA PRO A 294 12.46 -0.90 8.63
C PRO A 294 13.10 -2.27 8.87
N GLY A 295 14.00 -2.67 7.99
CA GLY A 295 14.64 -3.99 8.03
C GLY A 295 13.85 -5.11 7.35
N TYR A 296 12.57 -4.87 6.98
CA TYR A 296 11.76 -5.82 6.21
C TYR A 296 11.23 -5.21 4.91
N SER A 297 10.35 -4.23 5.02
CA SER A 297 9.75 -3.54 3.87
C SER A 297 9.43 -2.10 4.23
N ILE A 298 9.99 -1.14 3.48
CA ILE A 298 9.67 0.28 3.65
C ILE A 298 8.39 0.62 2.87
N GLY A 299 8.13 -0.11 1.80
CA GLY A 299 7.02 0.06 0.88
C GLY A 299 7.46 0.34 -0.55
N ALA A 300 6.51 0.53 -1.43
CA ALA A 300 6.71 0.82 -2.84
C ALA A 300 6.02 2.13 -3.26
N ASN A 301 6.50 2.75 -4.32
CA ASN A 301 5.76 3.78 -5.02
C ASN A 301 4.84 3.15 -6.09
N LEU A 302 3.96 3.93 -6.72
CA LEU A 302 3.03 3.40 -7.72
C LEU A 302 3.72 3.00 -9.03
N TYR A 303 4.89 3.55 -9.34
CA TYR A 303 5.67 3.09 -10.48
C TYR A 303 6.18 1.66 -10.27
N ASP A 304 6.68 1.34 -9.07
CA ASP A 304 7.10 -0.03 -8.73
C ASP A 304 5.91 -1.01 -8.86
N VAL A 305 4.73 -0.63 -8.34
CA VAL A 305 3.50 -1.44 -8.46
C VAL A 305 3.11 -1.64 -9.92
N GLN A 306 3.16 -0.57 -10.73
CA GLN A 306 2.92 -0.64 -12.18
C GLN A 306 3.90 -1.61 -12.86
N GLN A 307 5.20 -1.57 -12.53
CA GLN A 307 6.18 -2.46 -13.12
C GLN A 307 5.94 -3.93 -12.72
N ILE A 308 5.53 -4.20 -11.48
CA ILE A 308 5.12 -5.54 -11.04
C ILE A 308 3.94 -6.02 -11.88
N MET A 309 2.89 -5.22 -12.02
CA MET A 309 1.69 -5.54 -12.79
C MET A 309 2.01 -5.82 -14.27
N LEU A 310 2.81 -4.95 -14.92
CA LEU A 310 3.22 -5.12 -16.32
C LEU A 310 4.05 -6.41 -16.51
N LYS A 311 4.97 -6.70 -15.59
CA LYS A 311 5.78 -7.93 -15.62
C LYS A 311 4.90 -9.19 -15.56
N HIS A 312 3.76 -9.12 -14.86
CA HIS A 312 2.80 -10.23 -14.75
C HIS A 312 1.70 -10.19 -15.81
N GLY A 313 1.87 -9.36 -16.85
CA GLY A 313 1.01 -9.34 -18.02
C GLY A 313 -0.29 -8.53 -17.88
N ALA A 314 -0.38 -7.63 -16.90
CA ALA A 314 -1.55 -6.77 -16.77
C ALA A 314 -1.74 -5.86 -17.98
N VAL A 315 -2.94 -5.85 -18.54
CA VAL A 315 -3.37 -4.93 -19.62
C VAL A 315 -4.13 -3.73 -19.08
N ILE A 316 -4.69 -3.85 -17.87
CA ILE A 316 -5.28 -2.78 -17.08
C ILE A 316 -4.90 -2.97 -15.62
N ALA A 317 -4.66 -1.88 -14.88
CA ALA A 317 -4.46 -1.91 -13.43
C ALA A 317 -4.79 -0.56 -12.80
N ALA A 318 -5.25 -0.62 -11.56
CA ALA A 318 -5.55 0.55 -10.75
C ALA A 318 -5.12 0.34 -9.29
N ASN A 319 -4.79 1.45 -8.63
CA ASN A 319 -4.50 1.48 -7.21
C ASN A 319 -5.78 1.27 -6.39
N LEU A 320 -5.66 0.62 -5.25
CA LEU A 320 -6.67 0.49 -4.21
C LEU A 320 -6.18 1.17 -2.93
N ASP A 321 -7.00 1.17 -1.86
CA ASP A 321 -6.58 1.75 -0.59
C ASP A 321 -5.32 1.04 -0.07
N GLY A 322 -4.39 1.82 0.37
CA GLY A 322 -3.07 1.37 0.78
C GLY A 322 -2.74 1.70 2.23
N GLY A 323 -1.45 1.87 2.50
CA GLY A 323 -1.00 2.25 3.84
C GLY A 323 -1.35 1.21 4.90
N SER A 324 -1.97 1.63 5.99
CA SER A 324 -2.36 0.72 7.08
C SER A 324 -3.54 -0.19 6.75
N SER A 325 -4.24 0.06 5.63
CA SER A 325 -5.34 -0.79 5.16
C SER A 325 -4.88 -2.01 4.38
N THR A 326 -3.64 -1.99 3.89
CA THR A 326 -3.05 -3.04 3.04
C THR A 326 -3.06 -4.40 3.72
N VAL A 327 -3.88 -5.33 3.20
CA VAL A 327 -4.04 -6.67 3.75
C VAL A 327 -4.41 -7.68 2.66
N LEU A 328 -3.82 -8.86 2.74
CA LEU A 328 -4.14 -10.04 1.94
C LEU A 328 -4.44 -11.21 2.88
N VAL A 329 -5.58 -11.81 2.71
CA VAL A 329 -6.04 -12.98 3.47
C VAL A 329 -6.23 -14.15 2.50
N LYS A 330 -5.79 -15.35 2.89
CA LYS A 330 -6.08 -16.63 2.23
C LYS A 330 -6.32 -17.71 3.26
N ASP A 331 -7.31 -18.54 3.05
CA ASP A 331 -7.65 -19.66 3.94
C ASP A 331 -7.82 -19.22 5.41
N ASN A 332 -8.46 -18.05 5.62
CA ASN A 332 -8.68 -17.38 6.91
C ASN A 332 -7.40 -16.87 7.60
N GLU A 333 -6.23 -16.89 6.96
CA GLU A 333 -4.98 -16.41 7.51
C GLU A 333 -4.50 -15.15 6.78
N ILE A 334 -3.89 -14.21 7.52
CA ILE A 334 -3.27 -13.02 6.94
C ILE A 334 -1.92 -13.42 6.34
N VAL A 335 -1.76 -13.24 5.04
CA VAL A 335 -0.56 -13.63 4.28
C VAL A 335 0.56 -12.61 4.40
N ASN A 336 0.22 -11.33 4.35
CA ASN A 336 1.17 -10.22 4.42
C ASN A 336 1.38 -9.74 5.87
N LYS A 337 2.12 -8.65 6.06
CA LYS A 337 2.36 -8.03 7.36
C LYS A 337 1.77 -6.62 7.40
N PRO A 338 0.50 -6.45 7.84
CA PRO A 338 -0.12 -5.12 7.93
C PRO A 338 0.70 -4.14 8.77
N SER A 339 0.84 -2.92 8.28
CA SER A 339 1.68 -1.89 8.92
C SER A 339 1.00 -1.17 10.10
N SER A 340 -0.27 -1.45 10.35
CA SER A 340 -1.01 -0.90 11.50
C SER A 340 -0.51 -1.51 12.80
N GLN A 341 -0.23 -0.68 13.80
CA GLN A 341 0.16 -1.13 15.14
C GLN A 341 -0.91 -1.95 15.89
N TYR A 342 -2.16 -1.90 15.40
CA TYR A 342 -3.29 -2.65 15.95
C TYR A 342 -3.63 -3.88 15.10
N GLY A 343 -2.74 -4.29 14.19
CA GLY A 343 -3.00 -5.33 13.21
C GLY A 343 -3.88 -4.85 12.07
N GLU A 344 -4.78 -5.70 11.62
CA GLU A 344 -5.70 -5.41 10.51
C GLU A 344 -6.67 -4.26 10.85
N ARG A 345 -6.88 -3.36 9.88
CA ARG A 345 -7.84 -2.26 9.99
C ARG A 345 -9.27 -2.75 9.78
N TYR A 346 -10.23 -2.01 10.35
CA TYR A 346 -11.63 -2.13 10.02
C TYR A 346 -11.92 -1.29 8.77
N LEU A 347 -12.51 -1.91 7.75
CA LEU A 347 -12.66 -1.36 6.41
C LEU A 347 -14.11 -1.46 5.95
N PRO A 348 -14.57 -0.57 5.05
CA PRO A 348 -15.93 -0.64 4.53
C PRO A 348 -16.09 -1.67 3.42
N THR A 349 -15.00 -2.03 2.73
CA THR A 349 -15.06 -2.91 1.56
C THR A 349 -13.81 -3.79 1.45
N ALA A 350 -13.98 -4.97 0.87
CA ALA A 350 -12.91 -5.87 0.48
C ALA A 350 -13.28 -6.58 -0.83
N PHE A 351 -12.32 -6.88 -1.71
CA PHE A 351 -12.52 -7.83 -2.80
C PHE A 351 -12.28 -9.24 -2.28
N LEU A 352 -13.29 -10.08 -2.36
CA LEU A 352 -13.31 -11.45 -1.83
C LEU A 352 -13.43 -12.46 -2.96
N VAL A 353 -12.71 -13.57 -2.86
CA VAL A 353 -12.73 -14.67 -3.85
C VAL A 353 -13.51 -15.85 -3.27
N PHE A 354 -14.44 -16.39 -4.05
CA PHE A 354 -15.32 -17.49 -3.66
C PHE A 354 -15.16 -18.67 -4.62
N GLU A 355 -15.29 -19.89 -4.12
CA GLU A 355 -15.55 -21.04 -4.98
C GLU A 355 -16.98 -21.02 -5.51
N HIS A 356 -17.93 -20.59 -4.67
CA HIS A 356 -19.37 -20.49 -4.95
C HIS A 356 -19.87 -19.08 -4.68
N PRO A 357 -19.62 -18.09 -5.60
CA PRO A 357 -19.98 -16.68 -5.39
C PRO A 357 -21.50 -16.44 -5.34
N GLU A 358 -22.32 -17.36 -5.83
CA GLU A 358 -23.78 -17.36 -5.76
C GLU A 358 -24.30 -17.57 -4.33
N GLU A 359 -23.52 -18.17 -3.45
CA GLU A 359 -23.87 -18.40 -2.05
C GLU A 359 -23.49 -17.22 -1.14
N ALA A 360 -22.72 -16.25 -1.66
CA ALA A 360 -22.22 -15.12 -0.90
C ALA A 360 -23.37 -14.22 -0.43
N GLN A 361 -23.61 -14.19 0.88
CA GLN A 361 -24.61 -13.30 1.48
C GLN A 361 -23.99 -11.92 1.76
N ILE A 362 -24.24 -10.98 0.84
CA ILE A 362 -23.77 -9.60 0.93
C ILE A 362 -24.98 -8.68 0.96
N MET A 363 -25.17 -8.00 2.10
CA MET A 363 -26.28 -7.09 2.31
C MET A 363 -25.83 -5.63 2.23
N ASN A 364 -26.72 -4.76 1.75
CA ASN A 364 -26.48 -3.33 1.76
C ASN A 364 -26.73 -2.74 3.16
N ILE A 365 -25.67 -2.51 3.91
CA ILE A 365 -25.74 -1.91 5.27
C ILE A 365 -25.86 -0.37 5.25
N TRP A 366 -25.76 0.26 4.09
CA TRP A 366 -25.96 1.70 3.92
C TRP A 366 -27.35 2.05 3.38
N GLU A 367 -28.21 1.06 3.14
CA GLU A 367 -29.55 1.29 2.64
C GLU A 367 -30.35 2.22 3.57
N GLY A 368 -30.93 3.28 2.98
CA GLY A 368 -31.67 4.29 3.74
C GLY A 368 -30.81 5.28 4.55
N LEU A 369 -29.48 5.15 4.55
CA LEU A 369 -28.61 6.10 5.23
C LEU A 369 -28.21 7.25 4.30
N ASP A 370 -28.23 8.48 4.84
CA ASP A 370 -27.64 9.65 4.17
C ASP A 370 -26.13 9.66 4.38
N PRO A 371 -25.31 9.56 3.30
CA PRO A 371 -23.85 9.59 3.40
C PRO A 371 -23.31 10.82 4.13
N SER A 372 -23.97 11.98 4.06
CA SER A 372 -23.54 13.21 4.72
C SER A 372 -23.66 13.12 6.26
N GLN A 373 -24.60 12.32 6.76
CA GLN A 373 -24.88 12.15 8.20
C GLN A 373 -24.11 11.02 8.85
N ILE A 374 -23.36 10.20 8.06
CA ILE A 374 -22.56 9.12 8.65
C ILE A 374 -21.35 9.72 9.36
N ASP A 375 -21.28 9.53 10.67
CA ASP A 375 -20.13 9.91 11.50
C ASP A 375 -19.05 8.84 11.46
N ALA A 376 -17.98 9.11 10.70
CA ALA A 376 -16.84 8.22 10.58
C ALA A 376 -15.96 8.15 11.84
N ALA A 377 -16.11 9.10 12.78
CA ALA A 377 -15.38 9.15 14.06
C ALA A 377 -16.12 8.45 15.19
N LYS A 378 -17.39 8.09 15.01
CA LYS A 378 -18.19 7.42 16.04
C LYS A 378 -17.49 6.14 16.50
N LYS A 379 -17.33 5.97 17.81
CA LYS A 379 -16.75 4.75 18.37
C LYS A 379 -17.56 3.53 17.93
N ARG A 380 -16.85 2.47 17.54
CA ARG A 380 -17.49 1.19 17.20
C ARG A 380 -18.24 0.66 18.41
N THR A 381 -19.48 0.29 18.22
CA THR A 381 -20.23 -0.54 19.16
C THR A 381 -19.62 -1.95 19.14
N GLN A 382 -19.21 -2.44 20.30
CA GLN A 382 -18.63 -3.79 20.45
C GLN A 382 -19.69 -4.86 20.19
#